data_293b39081de2e0ae9cccc6d03eb295d9
#
_entry.id   293b39081de2e0ae9cccc6d03eb295d9
#
_cell.length_a   1.000
_cell.length_b   1.000
_cell.length_c   1.000
_cell.angle_alpha   90.00
_cell.angle_beta   90.00
_cell.angle_gamma   90.00
#
_symmetry.space_group_name_H-M   'P 1'
#
loop_
_entity.id
_entity.type
_entity.pdbx_description
1 polymer ?
#
loop_
_entity_poly.entity_id
_entity_poly.type
_entity_poly.pdbx_seq_one_letter_code
_entity_poly.pdbx_strand_id
1 'polypeptide(L)'
;VALEADLDLLVTRRNGRVVQAVDLAALQRSPVLAEADGVDTMIFDEIDSGISGQTAWKVAQKLGRLSADHQILCITHLPQIASMEEKHFLIEKTAENGRTTTHIRALDEEESCRELARMMGGERLTETTLQSAREMKEMAREARQRR
;
A
#
# COMPACT_ATOMS: atom_id res chain seq x y z
N VAL A 1 22.91 -12.34 -8.33
CA VAL A 1 22.00 -11.22 -8.69
C VAL A 1 20.85 -11.32 -7.72
N ALA A 2 20.90 -10.55 -6.64
CA ALA A 2 19.77 -10.44 -5.73
C ALA A 2 18.70 -9.61 -6.44
N LEU A 3 17.51 -10.18 -6.64
CA LEU A 3 16.31 -9.42 -6.94
C LEU A 3 15.98 -8.62 -5.67
N GLU A 4 16.41 -7.36 -5.65
CA GLU A 4 15.95 -6.41 -4.65
C GLU A 4 14.52 -6.06 -5.01
N ALA A 5 13.58 -6.58 -4.26
CA ALA A 5 12.19 -6.18 -4.37
C ALA A 5 12.05 -4.80 -3.72
N ASP A 6 11.74 -3.80 -4.51
CA ASP A 6 11.28 -2.52 -3.98
C ASP A 6 9.90 -2.75 -3.36
N LEU A 7 9.74 -2.30 -2.14
CA LEU A 7 8.51 -2.41 -1.36
C LEU A 7 7.93 -1.02 -1.15
N ASP A 8 6.62 -0.90 -1.24
CA ASP A 8 5.93 0.36 -1.01
C ASP A 8 5.29 0.38 0.38
N LEU A 9 5.55 1.44 1.11
CA LEU A 9 4.94 1.72 2.39
C LEU A 9 3.83 2.75 2.23
N LEU A 10 2.64 2.36 2.61
CA LEU A 10 1.47 3.20 2.60
C LEU A 10 1.15 3.69 4.00
N VAL A 11 0.88 4.96 4.12
CA VAL A 11 0.51 5.57 5.40
C VAL A 11 -0.80 6.31 5.25
N THR A 12 -1.76 5.98 6.10
CA THR A 12 -2.95 6.79 6.32
C THR A 12 -2.82 7.53 7.64
N ARG A 13 -3.47 8.66 7.78
CA ARG A 13 -3.18 9.63 8.83
C ARG A 13 -4.07 9.50 10.06
N ARG A 14 -3.47 9.27 11.25
CA ARG A 14 -4.02 9.76 12.54
C ARG A 14 -2.95 9.85 13.63
N ASN A 15 -3.13 10.76 14.63
CA ASN A 15 -2.26 10.88 15.81
C ASN A 15 -2.58 9.76 16.80
N GLY A 16 -1.67 8.84 17.06
CA GLY A 16 -1.94 7.79 18.02
C GLY A 16 -0.81 6.79 18.27
N ARG A 17 -1.05 5.82 19.10
CA ARG A 17 -0.11 4.78 19.51
C ARG A 17 -0.08 3.62 18.53
N VAL A 18 1.10 3.07 18.28
CA VAL A 18 1.29 1.88 17.42
C VAL A 18 0.98 0.62 18.22
N VAL A 19 0.05 -0.20 17.74
CA VAL A 19 -0.10 -1.57 18.24
C VAL A 19 -0.71 -2.51 17.19
N GLN A 20 0.02 -3.52 16.82
CA GLN A 20 -0.36 -4.82 16.26
C GLN A 20 -0.18 -5.04 14.77
N ALA A 21 0.64 -6.04 14.43
CA ALA A 21 0.66 -6.68 13.12
C ALA A 21 -0.60 -7.56 12.95
N VAL A 22 -1.33 -7.39 11.85
CA VAL A 22 -2.56 -8.12 11.56
C VAL A 22 -2.37 -8.93 10.28
N ASP A 23 -2.73 -10.20 10.30
CA ASP A 23 -2.64 -11.06 9.13
C ASP A 23 -3.84 -10.89 8.16
N LEU A 24 -3.64 -11.25 6.88
CA LEU A 24 -4.68 -11.18 5.86
C LEU A 24 -5.90 -12.05 6.19
N ALA A 25 -5.71 -13.18 6.86
CA ALA A 25 -6.79 -14.09 7.22
C ALA A 25 -7.71 -13.46 8.29
N ALA A 26 -7.19 -12.60 9.13
CA ALA A 26 -7.98 -11.79 10.07
C ALA A 26 -8.82 -10.75 9.31
N LEU A 27 -8.23 -10.05 8.33
CA LEU A 27 -8.94 -9.09 7.48
C LEU A 27 -10.09 -9.71 6.67
N GLN A 28 -9.93 -10.96 6.22
CA GLN A 28 -10.95 -11.64 5.43
C GLN A 28 -12.10 -12.19 6.28
N ARG A 29 -11.84 -12.60 7.52
CA ARG A 29 -12.80 -13.32 8.37
C ARG A 29 -13.66 -12.47 9.27
N SER A 30 -13.35 -11.19 9.44
CA SER A 30 -13.96 -10.48 10.56
C SER A 30 -14.45 -9.06 10.26
N PRO A 31 -15.72 -8.79 10.56
CA PRO A 31 -16.14 -7.49 11.07
C PRO A 31 -15.45 -7.12 12.40
N VAL A 32 -14.80 -8.06 13.07
CA VAL A 32 -14.15 -7.94 14.38
C VAL A 32 -12.94 -6.99 14.41
N LEU A 33 -12.29 -6.70 13.28
CA LEU A 33 -11.28 -5.63 13.24
C LEU A 33 -11.89 -4.23 13.35
N ALA A 34 -13.18 -4.07 13.05
CA ALA A 34 -13.92 -2.84 13.32
C ALA A 34 -14.21 -2.63 14.81
N GLU A 35 -14.08 -3.69 15.62
CA GLU A 35 -14.30 -3.69 17.08
C GLU A 35 -12.99 -3.76 17.87
N ALA A 36 -11.83 -3.53 17.25
CA ALA A 36 -10.59 -3.30 17.98
C ALA A 36 -10.65 -1.92 18.66
N ASP A 37 -11.63 -1.76 19.55
CA ASP A 37 -11.79 -0.57 20.38
C ASP A 37 -10.46 -0.26 21.07
N GLY A 38 -9.84 0.86 20.70
CA GLY A 38 -8.61 1.35 21.30
C GLY A 38 -7.32 1.12 20.53
N VAL A 39 -7.37 0.61 19.28
CA VAL A 39 -6.19 0.51 18.40
C VAL A 39 -6.17 1.70 17.43
N ASP A 40 -5.28 2.65 17.67
CA ASP A 40 -5.18 3.84 16.81
C ASP A 40 -4.42 3.59 15.51
N THR A 41 -3.45 2.67 15.52
CA THR A 41 -2.57 2.39 14.37
C THR A 41 -2.48 0.89 14.11
N MET A 42 -2.69 0.49 12.86
CA MET A 42 -2.53 -0.89 12.37
C MET A 42 -1.40 -0.95 11.36
N ILE A 43 -0.55 -1.98 11.49
CA ILE A 43 0.56 -2.23 10.57
C ILE A 43 0.29 -3.54 9.84
N PHE A 44 0.31 -3.49 8.52
CA PHE A 44 0.15 -4.64 7.63
C PHE A 44 1.45 -4.84 6.85
N ASP A 45 2.07 -6.00 7.07
CA ASP A 45 3.29 -6.38 6.38
C ASP A 45 3.02 -7.62 5.54
N GLU A 46 3.34 -7.54 4.25
CA GLU A 46 3.16 -8.62 3.26
C GLU A 46 1.75 -9.25 3.23
N ILE A 47 0.69 -8.46 3.47
CA ILE A 47 -0.70 -8.97 3.43
C ILE A 47 -1.15 -9.41 2.04
N ASP A 48 -0.39 -9.08 1.03
CA ASP A 48 -0.64 -9.35 -0.39
C ASP A 48 0.01 -10.64 -0.88
N SER A 49 0.67 -11.40 0.00
CA SER A 49 1.21 -12.72 -0.34
C SER A 49 0.10 -13.67 -0.78
N GLY A 50 0.21 -14.18 -2.03
CA GLY A 50 -0.73 -15.15 -2.59
C GLY A 50 -2.08 -14.58 -3.05
N ILE A 51 -2.24 -13.26 -3.09
CA ILE A 51 -3.42 -12.62 -3.67
C ILE A 51 -3.08 -11.84 -4.94
N SER A 52 -4.07 -11.66 -5.81
CA SER A 52 -3.92 -10.87 -7.04
C SER A 52 -5.27 -10.37 -7.56
N GLY A 53 -5.23 -9.47 -8.54
CA GLY A 53 -6.40 -9.04 -9.29
C GLY A 53 -7.54 -8.51 -8.42
N GLN A 54 -8.72 -9.11 -8.55
CA GLN A 54 -9.93 -8.67 -7.85
C GLN A 54 -9.85 -8.84 -6.32
N THR A 55 -9.12 -9.86 -5.85
CA THR A 55 -8.95 -10.07 -4.40
C THR A 55 -8.11 -8.95 -3.79
N ALA A 56 -7.03 -8.55 -4.46
CA ALA A 56 -6.22 -7.42 -4.06
C ALA A 56 -7.04 -6.12 -3.97
N TRP A 57 -7.93 -5.89 -4.94
CA TRP A 57 -8.83 -4.74 -4.94
C TRP A 57 -9.81 -4.75 -3.77
N LYS A 58 -10.38 -5.91 -3.43
CA LYS A 58 -11.26 -6.05 -2.25
C LYS A 58 -10.51 -5.79 -0.94
N VAL A 59 -9.28 -6.25 -0.83
CA VAL A 59 -8.41 -5.96 0.32
C VAL A 59 -8.12 -4.46 0.40
N ALA A 60 -7.73 -3.86 -0.70
CA ALA A 60 -7.47 -2.41 -0.81
C ALA A 60 -8.68 -1.59 -0.35
N GLN A 61 -9.89 -1.93 -0.80
CA GLN A 61 -11.13 -1.25 -0.37
C GLN A 61 -11.40 -1.41 1.13
N LYS A 62 -11.10 -2.59 1.71
CA LYS A 62 -11.24 -2.79 3.16
C LYS A 62 -10.24 -1.93 3.94
N LEU A 63 -8.98 -1.86 3.51
CA LEU A 63 -7.98 -0.98 4.11
C LEU A 63 -8.41 0.49 4.02
N GLY A 64 -8.92 0.90 2.87
CA GLY A 64 -9.44 2.25 2.68
C GLY A 64 -10.62 2.59 3.61
N ARG A 65 -11.46 1.62 3.97
CA ARG A 65 -12.55 1.80 4.97
C ARG A 65 -11.99 1.89 6.39
N LEU A 66 -11.04 1.02 6.75
CA LEU A 66 -10.40 1.03 8.06
C LEU A 66 -9.64 2.34 8.31
N SER A 67 -9.09 2.95 7.27
CA SER A 67 -8.37 4.23 7.38
C SER A 67 -9.25 5.41 7.80
N ALA A 68 -10.57 5.24 7.85
CA ALA A 68 -11.47 6.25 8.40
C ALA A 68 -11.25 6.47 9.90
N ASP A 69 -11.06 5.37 10.62
CA ASP A 69 -11.01 5.37 12.08
C ASP A 69 -9.62 5.05 12.63
N HIS A 70 -8.73 4.47 11.79
CA HIS A 70 -7.41 4.02 12.19
C HIS A 70 -6.33 4.60 11.29
N GLN A 71 -5.13 4.79 11.82
CA GLN A 71 -3.95 4.97 11.01
C GLN A 71 -3.54 3.60 10.45
N ILE A 72 -3.40 3.50 9.12
CA ILE A 72 -2.96 2.28 8.47
C ILE A 72 -1.56 2.49 7.91
N LEU A 73 -0.63 1.59 8.27
CA LEU A 73 0.65 1.44 7.61
C LEU A 73 0.62 0.09 6.89
N CYS A 74 0.86 0.09 5.59
CA CYS A 74 0.84 -1.14 4.81
C CYS A 74 2.07 -1.21 3.91
N ILE A 75 2.81 -2.32 4.02
CA ILE A 75 3.90 -2.64 3.10
C ILE A 75 3.34 -3.60 2.05
N THR A 76 3.46 -3.25 0.79
CA THR A 76 2.85 -4.00 -0.32
C THR A 76 3.68 -3.90 -1.60
N HIS A 77 3.52 -4.89 -2.47
CA HIS A 77 4.02 -4.89 -3.83
C HIS A 77 2.89 -4.86 -4.88
N LEU A 78 1.63 -4.75 -4.44
CA LEU A 78 0.47 -4.74 -5.34
C LEU A 78 -0.04 -3.31 -5.58
N PRO A 79 -0.11 -2.87 -6.84
CA PRO A 79 -0.56 -1.51 -7.19
C PRO A 79 -1.99 -1.21 -6.74
N GLN A 80 -2.87 -2.23 -6.65
CA GLN A 80 -4.24 -2.06 -6.16
C GLN A 80 -4.28 -1.59 -4.70
N ILE A 81 -3.40 -2.15 -3.87
CA ILE A 81 -3.29 -1.77 -2.46
C ILE A 81 -2.57 -0.42 -2.37
N ALA A 82 -1.45 -0.28 -3.10
CA ALA A 82 -0.66 0.94 -3.13
C ALA A 82 -1.49 2.17 -3.55
N SER A 83 -2.43 2.03 -4.48
CA SER A 83 -3.28 3.13 -4.94
C SER A 83 -4.23 3.71 -3.87
N MET A 84 -4.47 2.98 -2.75
CA MET A 84 -5.32 3.43 -1.65
C MET A 84 -4.61 4.39 -0.68
N GLU A 85 -3.41 4.82 -0.98
CA GLU A 85 -2.61 5.67 -0.11
C GLU A 85 -3.23 7.06 0.10
N GLU A 86 -2.97 7.65 1.27
CA GLU A 86 -2.99 9.09 1.50
C GLU A 86 -1.58 9.67 1.43
N LYS A 87 -0.58 8.84 1.76
CA LYS A 87 0.84 9.10 1.56
C LYS A 87 1.54 7.84 1.09
N HIS A 88 2.29 7.98 0.01
CA HIS A 88 3.09 6.93 -0.59
C HIS A 88 4.56 7.12 -0.23
N PHE A 89 5.19 6.06 0.24
CA PHE A 89 6.62 6.04 0.53
C PHE A 89 7.26 4.89 -0.26
N LEU A 90 8.29 5.20 -1.00
CA LEU A 90 9.12 4.20 -1.67
C LEU A 90 10.21 3.71 -0.73
N ILE A 91 10.36 2.40 -0.62
CA ILE A 91 11.43 1.74 0.11
C ILE A 91 12.38 1.14 -0.91
N GLU A 92 13.58 1.69 -0.99
CA GLU A 92 14.64 1.26 -1.90
C GLU A 92 15.79 0.61 -1.12
N LYS A 93 16.28 -0.51 -1.60
CA LYS A 93 17.46 -1.18 -1.06
C LYS A 93 18.61 -1.06 -2.05
N THR A 94 19.69 -0.42 -1.64
CA THR A 94 20.91 -0.32 -2.44
C THR A 94 22.02 -1.17 -1.82
N ALA A 95 22.65 -2.01 -2.63
CA ALA A 95 23.80 -2.81 -2.21
C ALA A 95 25.08 -2.21 -2.78
N GLU A 96 25.91 -1.62 -1.91
CA GLU A 96 27.23 -1.09 -2.25
C GLU A 96 28.29 -1.69 -1.34
N ASN A 97 29.40 -2.17 -1.92
CA ASN A 97 30.56 -2.70 -1.19
C ASN A 97 30.21 -3.78 -0.16
N GLY A 98 29.23 -4.67 -0.47
CA GLY A 98 28.79 -5.74 0.43
C GLY A 98 27.91 -5.28 1.61
N ARG A 99 27.49 -4.02 1.61
CA ARG A 99 26.54 -3.47 2.58
C ARG A 99 25.23 -3.13 1.87
N THR A 100 24.11 -3.55 2.46
CA THR A 100 22.79 -3.14 2.00
C THR A 100 22.31 -1.97 2.84
N THR A 101 21.93 -0.89 2.17
CA THR A 101 21.34 0.30 2.79
C THR A 101 19.90 0.42 2.33
N THR A 102 18.98 0.64 3.26
CA THR A 102 17.56 0.86 2.97
C THR A 102 17.27 2.35 3.05
N HIS A 103 16.67 2.88 2.01
CA HIS A 103 16.22 4.28 1.93
C HIS A 103 14.69 4.30 1.88
N ILE A 104 14.09 5.22 2.62
CA ILE A 104 12.65 5.46 2.60
C ILE A 104 12.43 6.93 2.25
N ARG A 105 11.68 7.19 1.20
CA ARG A 105 11.32 8.56 0.82
C ARG A 105 9.84 8.69 0.49
N ALA A 106 9.26 9.82 0.85
CA ALA A 106 7.91 10.16 0.45
C ALA A 106 7.88 10.51 -1.05
N LEU A 107 6.87 10.01 -1.74
CA LEU A 107 6.57 10.34 -3.13
C LEU A 107 5.53 11.48 -3.19
N ASP A 108 5.71 12.36 -4.16
CA ASP A 108 4.66 13.28 -4.54
C ASP A 108 3.60 12.58 -5.42
N GLU A 109 2.57 13.29 -5.85
CA GLU A 109 1.46 12.73 -6.61
C GLU A 109 1.90 12.16 -7.97
N GLU A 110 2.83 12.84 -8.65
CA GLU A 110 3.34 12.41 -9.94
C GLU A 110 4.29 11.21 -9.79
N GLU A 111 5.17 11.25 -8.81
CA GLU A 111 6.08 10.15 -8.47
C GLU A 111 5.29 8.90 -8.06
N SER A 112 4.25 9.05 -7.22
CA SER A 112 3.36 7.95 -6.83
C SER A 112 2.67 7.33 -8.05
N CYS A 113 2.21 8.16 -8.98
CA CYS A 113 1.60 7.66 -10.23
C CYS A 113 2.60 6.87 -11.09
N ARG A 114 3.84 7.35 -11.20
CA ARG A 114 4.92 6.65 -11.91
C ARG A 114 5.29 5.32 -11.23
N GLU A 115 5.33 5.31 -9.90
CA GLU A 115 5.61 4.10 -9.15
C GLU A 115 4.51 3.05 -9.33
N LEU A 116 3.24 3.43 -9.25
CA LEU A 116 2.14 2.55 -9.59
C LEU A 116 2.23 1.99 -11.01
N ALA A 117 2.60 2.82 -11.98
CA ALA A 117 2.81 2.38 -13.35
C ALA A 117 3.98 1.37 -13.46
N ARG A 118 5.07 1.59 -12.70
CA ARG A 118 6.19 0.63 -12.59
C ARG A 118 5.74 -0.70 -11.99
N MET A 119 4.96 -0.68 -10.93
CA MET A 119 4.39 -1.88 -10.29
C MET A 119 3.49 -2.68 -11.24
N MET A 120 2.79 -2.00 -12.15
CA MET A 120 1.89 -2.63 -13.14
C MET A 120 2.62 -3.19 -14.35
N GLY A 121 3.62 -2.48 -14.86
CA GLY A 121 4.27 -2.75 -16.15
C GLY A 121 5.76 -3.09 -16.08
N GLY A 122 6.35 -3.14 -14.88
CA GLY A 122 7.79 -3.29 -14.69
C GLY A 122 8.55 -2.01 -15.03
N GLU A 123 9.84 -2.13 -15.34
CA GLU A 123 10.73 -0.97 -15.57
C GLU A 123 10.37 -0.11 -16.78
N ARG A 124 9.60 -0.65 -17.70
CA ARG A 124 9.24 0.06 -18.94
C ARG A 124 7.96 0.88 -18.76
N LEU A 125 8.13 2.13 -18.37
CA LEU A 125 7.02 3.08 -18.32
C LEU A 125 6.55 3.45 -19.74
N THR A 126 5.30 3.14 -20.02
CA THR A 126 4.61 3.55 -21.26
C THR A 126 3.50 4.55 -20.92
N GLU A 127 3.06 5.34 -21.90
CA GLU A 127 1.93 6.23 -21.69
C GLU A 127 0.67 5.46 -21.25
N THR A 128 0.49 4.26 -21.79
CA THR A 128 -0.64 3.38 -21.41
C THR A 128 -0.57 2.97 -19.93
N THR A 129 0.61 2.57 -19.42
CA THR A 129 0.75 2.21 -18.01
C THR A 129 0.58 3.40 -17.09
N LEU A 130 1.06 4.58 -17.48
CA LEU A 130 0.84 5.82 -16.74
C LEU A 130 -0.64 6.20 -16.68
N GLN A 131 -1.34 6.09 -17.81
CA GLN A 131 -2.78 6.35 -17.85
C GLN A 131 -3.56 5.36 -16.96
N SER A 132 -3.24 4.08 -17.02
CA SER A 132 -3.83 3.06 -16.16
C SER A 132 -3.57 3.31 -14.67
N ALA A 133 -2.39 3.80 -14.30
CA ALA A 133 -2.06 4.18 -12.93
C ALA A 133 -2.90 5.37 -12.45
N ARG A 134 -3.10 6.39 -13.31
CA ARG A 134 -3.97 7.55 -13.00
C ARG A 134 -5.41 7.10 -12.77
N GLU A 135 -5.94 6.26 -13.63
CA GLU A 135 -7.29 5.70 -13.51
C GLU A 135 -7.45 4.89 -12.22
N MET A 136 -6.45 4.07 -11.88
CA MET A 136 -6.45 3.30 -10.63
C MET A 136 -6.48 4.20 -9.41
N LYS A 137 -5.71 5.29 -9.37
CA LYS A 137 -5.73 6.29 -8.30
C LYS A 137 -7.10 6.97 -8.18
N GLU A 138 -7.72 7.31 -9.30
CA GLU A 138 -9.05 7.91 -9.29
C GLU A 138 -10.10 6.94 -8.73
N MET A 139 -10.09 5.68 -9.18
CA MET A 139 -10.97 4.65 -8.63
C MET A 139 -10.76 4.46 -7.11
N ALA A 140 -9.52 4.52 -6.65
CA ALA A 140 -9.19 4.43 -5.23
C ALA A 140 -9.73 5.63 -4.44
N ARG A 141 -9.61 6.85 -4.97
CA ARG A 141 -10.18 8.08 -4.37
C ARG A 141 -11.70 7.99 -4.26
N GLU A 142 -12.38 7.58 -5.34
CA GLU A 142 -13.82 7.37 -5.31
C GLU A 142 -14.23 6.31 -4.27
N ALA A 143 -13.51 5.20 -4.19
CA ALA A 143 -13.79 4.14 -3.23
C ALA A 143 -13.65 4.61 -1.77
N ARG A 144 -12.72 5.53 -1.49
CA ARG A 144 -12.55 6.15 -0.16
C ARG A 144 -13.66 7.16 0.15
N GLN A 145 -14.20 7.84 -0.85
CA GLN A 145 -15.27 8.84 -0.66
C GLN A 145 -16.66 8.21 -0.45
N ARG A 146 -16.88 6.99 -0.93
CA ARG A 146 -18.14 6.24 -0.78
C ARG A 146 -18.28 5.57 0.60
N ARG A 147 -17.91 6.28 1.66
CA ARG A 147 -18.02 5.81 3.06
C ARG A 147 -19.43 5.90 3.59
#